data_66790f49828a67d34ebce5f8f5978c8c
#
_entry.id   66790f49828a67d34ebce5f8f5978c8c
#
_cell.length_a   1.000
_cell.length_b   1.000
_cell.length_c   1.000
_cell.angle_alpha   90.00
_cell.angle_beta   90.00
_cell.angle_gamma   90.00
#
_symmetry.space_group_name_H-M   'P 1'
#
loop_
_entity.id
_entity.type
_entity.pdbx_description
1 polymer ?
#
loop_
_entity_poly.entity_id
_entity_poly.type
_entity_poly.pdbx_seq_one_letter_code
_entity_poly.pdbx_strand_id
1 'polypeptide(L)'
;MARPFGGGAESLRGAARPALVRAAGSRGRARGASVALPPFAKASIVGGEAASIASFPFQVALYDPRAGSPAAGFFCGGVIIDATHIVTAAHCVTGAGQSETAADVEVLAGSTSLIASEPTSVRDPVASSTFDSHYNPITSDYDIALLTLARPLWSGTAPAINGIDPIAPLPLEPDGSSGVANPNRTPAIVALSSGWGDVNPAPGHLASYPTDLRSVHLPLVSDSLCEEQYATIEQTITPRMICAGGGRSHLDTCYGDSGGPLVVDGDSPAHPPFDYVLAGLVDFGNGCAQSGYAGVYTRIANAQIMSFLSSGVGHTIGPVGTLAKHRKHKKRKRHPHRTH
;
A
#
# COMPACT_ATOMS: atom_id res chain seq x y z
N MET A 1 -12.07 3.21 -54.84
CA MET A 1 -13.38 2.86 -55.43
C MET A 1 -14.27 2.23 -54.37
N ALA A 2 -15.50 2.63 -54.38
CA ALA A 2 -16.63 2.14 -53.63
C ALA A 2 -17.02 2.93 -52.33
N ARG A 3 -18.16 3.44 -52.44
CA ARG A 3 -18.87 4.46 -51.69
C ARG A 3 -19.66 3.92 -50.44
N PRO A 4 -20.19 4.83 -49.65
CA PRO A 4 -20.79 4.55 -48.33
C PRO A 4 -22.30 4.26 -48.46
N PHE A 5 -22.88 3.61 -47.45
CA PHE A 5 -24.32 3.56 -47.24
C PHE A 5 -24.69 4.43 -46.04
N GLY A 6 -25.58 5.35 -46.35
CA GLY A 6 -26.26 6.20 -45.38
C GLY A 6 -27.67 5.70 -45.11
N GLY A 7 -28.25 6.28 -44.10
CA GLY A 7 -29.70 6.45 -44.01
C GLY A 7 -30.39 5.79 -42.82
N GLY A 8 -31.05 6.62 -42.02
CA GLY A 8 -32.29 6.24 -41.40
C GLY A 8 -32.48 6.80 -39.99
N ALA A 9 -32.84 8.10 -39.89
CA ALA A 9 -33.48 8.63 -38.70
C ALA A 9 -34.95 8.21 -38.67
N GLU A 10 -35.41 7.64 -37.58
CA GLU A 10 -36.84 7.49 -37.31
C GLU A 10 -37.18 7.95 -35.88
N SER A 11 -37.93 9.02 -35.88
CA SER A 11 -38.61 9.67 -34.76
C SER A 11 -39.84 8.85 -34.36
N LEU A 12 -39.97 8.49 -33.10
CA LEU A 12 -41.27 8.15 -32.51
C LEU A 12 -41.51 8.95 -31.23
N ARG A 13 -42.48 9.84 -31.35
CA ARG A 13 -43.08 10.58 -30.24
C ARG A 13 -44.14 9.71 -29.55
N GLY A 14 -44.28 9.92 -28.24
CA GLY A 14 -45.51 9.89 -27.51
C GLY A 14 -45.88 8.62 -26.78
N ALA A 15 -45.92 8.70 -25.45
CA ALA A 15 -47.04 8.22 -24.65
C ALA A 15 -46.91 8.57 -23.17
N ALA A 16 -47.79 9.43 -22.71
CA ALA A 16 -48.67 9.30 -21.56
C ALA A 16 -48.08 9.13 -20.13
N ARG A 17 -48.34 10.16 -19.34
CA ARG A 17 -48.30 10.16 -17.86
C ARG A 17 -49.47 9.35 -17.30
N PRO A 18 -49.30 8.60 -16.21
CA PRO A 18 -50.39 8.24 -15.33
C PRO A 18 -50.50 9.16 -14.11
N ALA A 19 -51.71 9.28 -13.64
CA ALA A 19 -52.24 10.25 -12.70
C ALA A 19 -51.84 9.99 -11.25
N LEU A 20 -51.79 11.11 -10.48
CA LEU A 20 -51.79 11.16 -9.03
C LEU A 20 -52.98 10.44 -8.41
N VAL A 21 -52.71 9.49 -7.51
CA VAL A 21 -53.69 9.05 -6.50
C VAL A 21 -53.32 9.68 -5.17
N ARG A 22 -54.18 10.57 -4.67
CA ARG A 22 -54.18 11.10 -3.32
C ARG A 22 -54.72 10.03 -2.38
N ALA A 23 -53.97 9.65 -1.35
CA ALA A 23 -54.52 9.01 -0.16
C ALA A 23 -54.30 9.92 1.05
N ALA A 24 -55.37 10.15 1.78
CA ALA A 24 -55.43 11.05 2.92
C ALA A 24 -55.09 10.33 4.23
N GLY A 25 -54.34 11.01 5.07
CA GLY A 25 -54.57 11.14 6.51
C GLY A 25 -54.24 9.96 7.44
N SER A 26 -53.22 10.13 8.27
CA SER A 26 -53.39 10.04 9.74
C SER A 26 -52.15 10.65 10.45
N ARG A 27 -52.47 11.50 11.44
CA ARG A 27 -51.53 12.25 12.27
C ARG A 27 -50.96 11.33 13.34
N GLY A 28 -49.62 11.16 13.33
CA GLY A 28 -48.83 10.58 14.45
C GLY A 28 -47.57 11.40 14.67
N ARG A 29 -47.59 12.28 15.66
CA ARG A 29 -46.41 13.04 16.12
C ARG A 29 -45.51 12.10 16.88
N ALA A 30 -44.40 11.66 16.29
CA ALA A 30 -43.21 11.22 17.01
C ALA A 30 -42.09 12.23 16.74
N ARG A 31 -41.70 12.95 17.78
CA ARG A 31 -40.50 13.79 17.77
C ARG A 31 -39.28 12.83 17.79
N GLY A 32 -38.78 12.49 16.62
CA GLY A 32 -37.46 11.89 16.47
C GLY A 32 -36.41 12.98 16.50
N ALA A 33 -35.54 12.95 17.51
CA ALA A 33 -34.34 13.78 17.54
C ALA A 33 -33.51 13.44 16.32
N SER A 34 -33.38 14.42 15.41
CA SER A 34 -32.42 14.37 14.30
C SER A 34 -31.04 14.45 14.93
N VAL A 35 -30.38 13.31 15.04
CA VAL A 35 -28.93 13.27 15.26
C VAL A 35 -28.32 13.77 13.95
N ALA A 36 -27.86 15.01 13.94
CA ALA A 36 -27.05 15.54 12.86
C ALA A 36 -25.80 14.68 12.76
N LEU A 37 -25.65 13.93 11.67
CA LEU A 37 -24.40 13.29 11.33
C LEU A 37 -23.35 14.40 11.16
N PRO A 38 -22.13 14.23 11.70
CA PRO A 38 -21.06 15.20 11.51
C PRO A 38 -20.82 15.40 10.01
N PRO A 39 -20.42 16.61 9.55
CA PRO A 39 -20.14 16.87 8.16
C PRO A 39 -19.09 15.85 7.71
N PHE A 40 -19.38 15.16 6.59
CA PHE A 40 -18.52 14.18 5.99
C PHE A 40 -17.09 14.72 5.92
N ALA A 41 -16.18 14.17 6.75
CA ALA A 41 -14.77 14.39 6.59
C ALA A 41 -14.42 13.97 5.15
N LYS A 42 -13.68 14.81 4.43
CA LYS A 42 -13.23 14.49 3.07
C LYS A 42 -12.49 13.15 3.15
N ALA A 43 -13.07 12.12 2.53
CA ALA A 43 -12.46 10.82 2.42
C ALA A 43 -11.14 10.95 1.63
N SER A 44 -10.15 10.21 2.04
CA SER A 44 -8.81 10.26 1.44
C SER A 44 -8.13 8.92 1.66
N ILE A 45 -7.30 8.43 0.72
CA ILE A 45 -7.24 7.00 0.44
C ILE A 45 -8.67 6.54 0.59
N VAL A 46 -9.35 5.96 -0.32
CA VAL A 46 -10.81 5.86 -0.28
C VAL A 46 -11.28 5.35 1.08
N GLY A 47 -11.97 6.20 1.86
CA GLY A 47 -12.42 5.88 3.21
C GLY A 47 -11.36 5.92 4.33
N GLY A 48 -10.13 6.36 4.02
CA GLY A 48 -9.03 6.43 5.00
C GLY A 48 -9.02 7.70 5.87
N GLU A 49 -8.02 7.81 6.73
CA GLU A 49 -7.83 8.90 7.70
C GLU A 49 -6.49 9.62 7.52
N ALA A 50 -6.33 10.77 8.16
CA ALA A 50 -5.05 11.47 8.18
C ALA A 50 -4.01 10.64 8.95
N ALA A 51 -2.81 10.56 8.40
CA ALA A 51 -1.70 9.83 9.00
C ALA A 51 -0.47 10.73 9.17
N SER A 52 0.43 10.34 10.06
CA SER A 52 1.71 11.00 10.26
C SER A 52 2.84 10.07 9.84
N ILE A 53 3.90 10.62 9.29
CA ILE A 53 5.10 9.85 8.95
C ILE A 53 5.71 9.16 10.17
N ALA A 54 5.53 9.70 11.38
CA ALA A 54 5.97 9.06 12.60
C ALA A 54 5.28 7.71 12.88
N SER A 55 4.07 7.49 12.32
CA SER A 55 3.38 6.20 12.39
C SER A 55 3.74 5.27 11.23
N PHE A 56 4.33 5.80 10.18
CA PHE A 56 4.73 5.09 8.95
C PHE A 56 6.16 5.47 8.53
N PRO A 57 7.16 5.33 9.42
CA PRO A 57 8.51 5.87 9.17
C PRO A 57 9.24 5.18 8.01
N PHE A 58 8.69 4.09 7.50
CA PHE A 58 9.16 3.34 6.34
C PHE A 58 8.57 3.82 5.01
N GLN A 59 7.54 4.67 5.05
CA GLN A 59 6.87 5.18 3.85
C GLN A 59 7.73 6.22 3.15
N VAL A 60 7.84 6.12 1.83
CA VAL A 60 8.44 7.15 0.98
C VAL A 60 7.52 7.54 -0.17
N ALA A 61 7.71 8.74 -0.70
CA ALA A 61 7.14 9.17 -1.96
C ALA A 61 8.22 9.13 -3.05
N LEU A 62 7.87 8.60 -4.21
CA LEU A 62 8.67 8.64 -5.43
C LEU A 62 8.17 9.78 -6.30
N TYR A 63 9.06 10.62 -6.77
CA TYR A 63 8.68 11.77 -7.58
C TYR A 63 9.73 12.12 -8.64
N ASP A 64 9.27 12.76 -9.73
CA ASP A 64 10.13 13.33 -10.77
C ASP A 64 10.65 14.70 -10.30
N PRO A 65 11.95 14.86 -10.03
CA PRO A 65 12.52 16.12 -9.57
C PRO A 65 12.40 17.23 -10.62
N ARG A 66 12.22 16.92 -11.90
CA ARG A 66 12.04 17.88 -12.99
C ARG A 66 10.72 18.65 -12.87
N ALA A 67 9.74 18.11 -12.16
CA ALA A 67 8.47 18.77 -11.89
C ALA A 67 8.59 19.94 -10.88
N GLY A 68 9.76 20.14 -10.28
CA GLY A 68 10.07 21.27 -9.41
C GLY A 68 9.68 21.11 -7.95
N SER A 69 8.80 20.18 -7.61
CA SER A 69 8.46 19.85 -6.22
C SER A 69 7.98 18.40 -6.09
N PRO A 70 8.10 17.78 -4.90
CA PRO A 70 7.55 16.44 -4.69
C PRO A 70 6.07 16.33 -5.02
N ALA A 71 5.25 17.31 -4.60
CA ALA A 71 3.81 17.27 -4.88
C ALA A 71 3.47 17.37 -6.37
N ALA A 72 4.27 18.09 -7.15
CA ALA A 72 4.05 18.23 -8.59
C ALA A 72 4.55 17.01 -9.38
N GLY A 73 5.60 16.35 -8.88
CA GLY A 73 6.23 15.20 -9.52
C GLY A 73 5.84 13.84 -8.93
N PHE A 74 5.02 13.79 -7.89
CA PHE A 74 4.62 12.55 -7.23
C PHE A 74 3.91 11.60 -8.17
N PHE A 75 4.33 10.34 -8.18
CA PHE A 75 3.72 9.32 -9.04
C PHE A 75 3.52 7.96 -8.36
N CYS A 76 4.33 7.59 -7.35
CA CYS A 76 4.27 6.31 -6.65
C CYS A 76 4.72 6.41 -5.20
N GLY A 77 4.34 5.44 -4.39
CA GLY A 77 4.90 5.17 -3.08
C GLY A 77 6.08 4.20 -3.14
N GLY A 78 6.71 4.00 -1.99
CA GLY A 78 7.76 3.00 -1.78
C GLY A 78 7.96 2.72 -0.31
N VAL A 79 8.79 1.73 0.00
CA VAL A 79 9.04 1.24 1.36
C VAL A 79 10.53 1.12 1.63
N ILE A 80 11.01 1.74 2.68
CA ILE A 80 12.39 1.62 3.15
C ILE A 80 12.59 0.21 3.74
N ILE A 81 13.53 -0.55 3.21
CA ILE A 81 13.90 -1.88 3.73
C ILE A 81 15.28 -1.91 4.40
N ASP A 82 16.15 -0.98 4.03
CA ASP A 82 17.42 -0.69 4.72
C ASP A 82 17.88 0.75 4.41
N ALA A 83 19.10 1.10 4.85
CA ALA A 83 19.60 2.47 4.72
C ALA A 83 19.73 2.99 3.29
N THR A 84 19.82 2.10 2.31
CA THR A 84 20.09 2.44 0.90
C THR A 84 19.08 1.85 -0.07
N HIS A 85 18.16 1.01 0.40
CA HIS A 85 17.24 0.32 -0.49
C HIS A 85 15.78 0.65 -0.19
N ILE A 86 15.07 0.96 -1.27
CA ILE A 86 13.61 1.17 -1.30
C ILE A 86 13.01 0.08 -2.18
N VAL A 87 11.96 -0.57 -1.69
CA VAL A 87 11.14 -1.49 -2.48
C VAL A 87 9.92 -0.72 -2.99
N THR A 88 9.55 -0.94 -4.24
CA THR A 88 8.37 -0.38 -4.89
C THR A 88 7.82 -1.35 -5.93
N ALA A 89 6.78 -0.97 -6.65
CA ALA A 89 6.24 -1.74 -7.78
C ALA A 89 7.11 -1.60 -9.03
N ALA A 90 7.20 -2.65 -9.86
CA ALA A 90 7.93 -2.59 -11.12
C ALA A 90 7.28 -1.61 -12.11
N HIS A 91 5.94 -1.52 -12.12
CA HIS A 91 5.25 -0.58 -13.00
C HIS A 91 5.58 0.89 -12.68
N CYS A 92 6.02 1.22 -11.46
CA CYS A 92 6.47 2.56 -11.09
C CYS A 92 7.78 2.97 -11.78
N VAL A 93 8.61 2.02 -12.18
CA VAL A 93 9.95 2.28 -12.74
C VAL A 93 10.11 1.80 -14.19
N THR A 94 9.11 1.07 -14.71
CA THR A 94 9.12 0.60 -16.12
C THR A 94 8.15 1.35 -17.01
N GLY A 95 7.32 2.22 -16.46
CA GLY A 95 6.25 3.06 -16.96
C GLY A 95 5.76 2.84 -18.39
N ALA A 96 4.45 2.63 -18.55
CA ALA A 96 3.81 2.76 -19.87
C ALA A 96 3.85 4.24 -20.30
N GLY A 97 4.95 4.64 -20.95
CA GLY A 97 5.12 5.98 -21.54
C GLY A 97 6.12 6.90 -20.86
N GLN A 98 6.73 6.49 -19.77
CA GLN A 98 7.85 7.18 -19.15
C GLN A 98 9.02 6.20 -19.05
N SER A 99 10.10 6.46 -19.78
CA SER A 99 11.38 5.79 -19.55
C SER A 99 11.99 6.43 -18.32
N GLU A 100 11.45 6.08 -17.14
CA GLU A 100 12.03 6.51 -15.88
C GLU A 100 13.36 5.79 -15.71
N THR A 101 14.42 6.48 -16.09
CA THR A 101 15.75 6.04 -15.66
C THR A 101 15.89 6.32 -14.17
N ALA A 102 16.76 5.62 -13.47
CA ALA A 102 17.05 5.89 -12.07
C ALA A 102 17.34 7.38 -11.81
N ALA A 103 17.94 8.08 -12.78
CA ALA A 103 18.26 9.51 -12.72
C ALA A 103 17.01 10.43 -12.72
N ASP A 104 15.87 9.92 -13.12
CA ASP A 104 14.60 10.67 -13.18
C ASP A 104 13.75 10.49 -11.92
N VAL A 105 14.24 9.76 -10.92
CA VAL A 105 13.51 9.46 -9.68
C VAL A 105 14.25 9.99 -8.47
N GLU A 106 13.56 10.75 -7.65
CA GLU A 106 13.98 11.08 -6.29
C GLU A 106 13.00 10.49 -5.26
N VAL A 107 13.55 10.17 -4.10
CA VAL A 107 12.82 9.66 -2.94
C VAL A 107 12.67 10.78 -1.92
N LEU A 108 11.43 11.02 -1.44
CA LEU A 108 11.16 11.82 -0.26
C LEU A 108 10.83 10.88 0.91
N ALA A 109 11.69 10.86 1.93
CA ALA A 109 11.52 10.10 3.17
C ALA A 109 11.33 11.06 4.36
N GLY A 110 10.73 10.57 5.46
CA GLY A 110 10.61 11.30 6.72
C GLY A 110 9.71 12.53 6.66
N SER A 111 8.76 12.59 5.73
CA SER A 111 7.82 13.70 5.55
C SER A 111 6.38 13.22 5.54
N THR A 112 5.54 13.88 6.32
CA THR A 112 4.08 13.71 6.26
C THR A 112 3.51 14.42 5.02
N SER A 113 4.11 15.54 4.63
CA SER A 113 3.60 16.42 3.59
C SER A 113 4.49 16.45 2.35
N LEU A 114 3.88 16.36 1.16
CA LEU A 114 4.58 16.53 -0.12
C LEU A 114 4.95 18.00 -0.43
N ILE A 115 4.36 18.95 0.28
CA ILE A 115 4.58 20.39 0.05
C ILE A 115 5.33 21.09 1.18
N ALA A 116 5.20 20.62 2.42
CA ALA A 116 5.89 21.17 3.57
C ALA A 116 7.35 20.69 3.62
N SER A 117 8.26 21.60 3.97
CA SER A 117 9.63 21.22 4.31
C SER A 117 9.66 20.89 5.80
N GLU A 118 9.56 19.60 6.13
CA GLU A 118 9.68 19.14 7.52
C GLU A 118 11.15 18.97 7.88
N PRO A 119 11.56 19.28 9.14
CA PRO A 119 12.96 19.17 9.57
C PRO A 119 13.54 17.76 9.43
N THR A 120 12.65 16.76 9.42
CA THR A 120 12.97 15.32 9.33
C THR A 120 13.01 14.81 7.90
N SER A 121 12.54 15.60 6.93
CA SER A 121 12.46 15.17 5.54
C SER A 121 13.83 15.06 4.89
N VAL A 122 14.05 13.95 4.19
CA VAL A 122 15.25 13.68 3.39
C VAL A 122 14.84 13.48 1.94
N ARG A 123 15.53 14.14 1.03
CA ARG A 123 15.41 13.92 -0.42
C ARG A 123 16.69 13.28 -0.92
N ASP A 124 16.58 12.15 -1.58
CA ASP A 124 17.73 11.44 -2.11
C ASP A 124 17.46 10.92 -3.52
N PRO A 125 18.36 11.21 -4.49
CA PRO A 125 18.24 10.66 -5.82
C PRO A 125 18.47 9.15 -5.82
N VAL A 126 17.78 8.47 -6.73
CA VAL A 126 17.98 7.05 -7.00
C VAL A 126 19.24 6.87 -7.85
N ALA A 127 20.18 6.08 -7.38
CA ALA A 127 21.42 5.77 -8.11
C ALA A 127 21.20 4.65 -9.15
N SER A 128 20.37 3.66 -8.82
CA SER A 128 20.00 2.58 -9.72
C SER A 128 18.64 1.99 -9.37
N SER A 129 17.96 1.44 -10.37
CA SER A 129 16.73 0.69 -10.23
C SER A 129 16.85 -0.67 -10.90
N THR A 130 16.31 -1.69 -10.28
CA THR A 130 16.17 -3.04 -10.85
C THR A 130 14.77 -3.55 -10.57
N PHE A 131 14.18 -4.29 -11.48
CA PHE A 131 12.89 -4.95 -11.28
C PHE A 131 13.02 -6.44 -11.62
N ASP A 132 12.07 -7.26 -11.16
CA ASP A 132 12.10 -8.69 -11.44
C ASP A 132 11.96 -8.94 -12.94
N SER A 133 12.87 -9.75 -13.50
CA SER A 133 12.91 -10.05 -14.94
C SER A 133 11.68 -10.80 -15.45
N HIS A 134 10.85 -11.35 -14.56
CA HIS A 134 9.59 -12.01 -14.89
C HIS A 134 8.40 -11.05 -14.86
N TYR A 135 8.60 -9.78 -14.51
CA TYR A 135 7.53 -8.79 -14.48
C TYR A 135 6.78 -8.75 -15.81
N ASN A 136 5.46 -8.89 -15.74
CA ASN A 136 4.58 -8.87 -16.91
C ASN A 136 3.58 -7.70 -16.78
N PRO A 137 3.74 -6.64 -17.58
CA PRO A 137 2.88 -5.45 -17.48
C PRO A 137 1.41 -5.68 -17.90
N ILE A 138 1.10 -6.83 -18.52
CA ILE A 138 -0.28 -7.15 -18.93
C ILE A 138 -1.04 -7.80 -17.77
N THR A 139 -0.36 -8.66 -17.02
CA THR A 139 -0.95 -9.42 -15.91
C THR A 139 -0.59 -8.86 -14.54
N SER A 140 0.31 -7.88 -14.48
CA SER A 140 0.93 -7.34 -13.26
C SER A 140 1.62 -8.41 -12.40
N ASP A 141 1.97 -9.56 -12.99
CA ASP A 141 2.66 -10.60 -12.26
C ASP A 141 4.14 -10.24 -12.04
N TYR A 142 4.69 -10.51 -10.87
CA TYR A 142 6.03 -10.09 -10.43
C TYR A 142 6.22 -8.57 -10.40
N ASP A 143 5.21 -7.82 -10.03
CA ASP A 143 5.25 -6.36 -9.97
C ASP A 143 6.04 -5.87 -8.76
N ILE A 144 7.36 -5.96 -8.85
CA ILE A 144 8.31 -5.57 -7.80
C ILE A 144 9.59 -4.98 -8.39
N ALA A 145 10.07 -3.91 -7.76
CA ALA A 145 11.34 -3.27 -8.06
C ALA A 145 12.11 -2.91 -6.80
N LEU A 146 13.42 -2.83 -6.93
CA LEU A 146 14.36 -2.39 -5.91
C LEU A 146 15.09 -1.14 -6.41
N LEU A 147 15.02 -0.06 -5.65
CA LEU A 147 15.76 1.17 -5.87
C LEU A 147 16.95 1.22 -4.92
N THR A 148 18.11 1.58 -5.43
CA THR A 148 19.30 1.87 -4.61
C THR A 148 19.48 3.38 -4.57
N LEU A 149 19.52 3.96 -3.37
CA LEU A 149 19.72 5.38 -3.16
C LEU A 149 21.17 5.79 -3.40
N ALA A 150 21.37 7.03 -3.80
CA ALA A 150 22.73 7.58 -3.99
C ALA A 150 23.46 7.77 -2.65
N ARG A 151 22.72 7.97 -1.55
CA ARG A 151 23.26 8.14 -0.20
C ARG A 151 22.43 7.33 0.81
N PRO A 152 23.05 6.83 1.88
CA PRO A 152 22.28 6.14 2.91
C PRO A 152 21.42 7.13 3.71
N LEU A 153 20.17 6.74 4.02
CA LEU A 153 19.22 7.54 4.82
C LEU A 153 19.70 7.70 6.28
N TRP A 154 20.50 6.78 6.78
CA TRP A 154 21.16 6.87 8.10
C TRP A 154 22.50 6.17 8.08
N SER A 155 23.31 6.45 9.12
CA SER A 155 24.59 5.77 9.36
C SER A 155 24.56 5.06 10.71
N GLY A 156 25.19 3.89 10.81
CA GLY A 156 25.23 3.10 12.04
C GLY A 156 23.99 2.20 12.23
N THR A 157 23.47 2.18 13.47
CA THR A 157 22.32 1.34 13.81
C THR A 157 21.04 1.86 13.13
N ALA A 158 20.26 0.94 12.56
CA ALA A 158 18.97 1.28 11.96
C ALA A 158 18.03 1.91 13.00
N PRO A 159 17.34 3.00 12.65
CA PRO A 159 16.27 3.55 13.47
C PRO A 159 15.15 2.53 13.73
N ALA A 160 14.48 2.67 14.86
CA ALA A 160 13.40 1.76 15.25
C ALA A 160 12.04 2.32 14.81
N ILE A 161 11.13 1.43 14.46
CA ILE A 161 9.71 1.77 14.25
C ILE A 161 9.06 1.92 15.64
N ASN A 162 9.21 3.08 16.27
CA ASN A 162 8.69 3.34 17.61
C ASN A 162 7.82 4.60 17.69
N GLY A 163 7.46 5.18 16.52
CA GLY A 163 6.70 6.42 16.44
C GLY A 163 7.49 7.69 16.75
N ILE A 164 8.80 7.58 16.93
CA ILE A 164 9.71 8.71 17.23
C ILE A 164 10.60 9.01 16.01
N ASP A 165 11.14 7.96 15.38
CA ASP A 165 12.01 8.12 14.22
C ASP A 165 11.16 8.26 12.95
N PRO A 166 11.24 9.36 12.20
CA PRO A 166 10.45 9.58 10.99
C PRO A 166 10.98 8.82 9.77
N ILE A 167 12.12 8.14 9.91
CA ILE A 167 12.73 7.30 8.88
C ILE A 167 13.20 6.02 9.56
N ALA A 168 12.60 4.89 9.19
CA ALA A 168 12.97 3.57 9.71
C ALA A 168 12.69 2.47 8.68
N PRO A 169 13.48 1.39 8.65
CA PRO A 169 13.22 0.27 7.76
C PRO A 169 12.04 -0.56 8.25
N LEU A 170 11.28 -1.11 7.30
CA LEU A 170 10.19 -2.05 7.58
C LEU A 170 10.68 -3.48 7.36
N PRO A 171 10.56 -4.38 8.35
CA PRO A 171 10.81 -5.79 8.16
C PRO A 171 9.90 -6.40 7.10
N LEU A 172 10.44 -7.34 6.31
CA LEU A 172 9.65 -8.09 5.33
C LEU A 172 8.99 -9.30 6.01
N GLU A 173 7.81 -9.68 5.52
CA GLU A 173 7.12 -10.92 5.92
C GLU A 173 7.82 -12.12 5.25
N PRO A 174 8.63 -12.93 5.96
CA PRO A 174 9.51 -13.90 5.30
C PRO A 174 8.84 -15.24 4.96
N ASP A 175 7.77 -15.61 5.66
CA ASP A 175 7.24 -16.99 5.61
C ASP A 175 5.73 -17.08 5.82
N GLY A 176 5.01 -15.96 5.84
CA GLY A 176 3.59 -15.94 6.16
C GLY A 176 3.30 -16.25 7.63
N SER A 177 4.27 -16.07 8.54
CA SER A 177 4.12 -16.32 9.98
C SER A 177 3.11 -15.38 10.63
N SER A 178 2.92 -14.17 10.09
CA SER A 178 1.86 -13.23 10.50
C SER A 178 0.44 -13.76 10.22
N GLY A 179 0.31 -14.93 9.58
CA GLY A 179 -0.96 -15.51 9.18
C GLY A 179 -1.51 -14.98 7.85
N VAL A 180 -0.75 -14.14 7.14
CA VAL A 180 -1.08 -13.64 5.79
C VAL A 180 -1.18 -14.80 4.78
N ALA A 181 -0.49 -15.92 5.02
CA ALA A 181 -0.62 -17.12 4.22
C ALA A 181 -1.96 -17.87 4.44
N ASN A 182 -2.76 -17.52 5.45
CA ASN A 182 -4.05 -18.15 5.71
C ASN A 182 -5.16 -17.11 5.86
N PRO A 183 -5.68 -16.57 4.76
CA PRO A 183 -6.71 -15.55 4.75
C PRO A 183 -8.07 -16.06 5.31
N ASN A 184 -8.23 -17.35 5.53
CA ASN A 184 -9.43 -17.93 6.18
C ASN A 184 -9.35 -17.92 7.72
N ARG A 185 -8.32 -17.30 8.30
CA ARG A 185 -8.14 -17.20 9.74
C ARG A 185 -9.26 -16.34 10.36
N THR A 186 -9.84 -16.79 11.48
CA THR A 186 -10.81 -16.01 12.27
C THR A 186 -10.17 -15.62 13.61
N PRO A 187 -10.13 -14.34 14.02
CA PRO A 187 -10.69 -13.17 13.30
C PRO A 187 -9.93 -12.85 12.01
N ALA A 188 -10.62 -12.19 11.07
CA ALA A 188 -10.00 -11.71 9.83
C ALA A 188 -8.80 -10.81 10.14
N ILE A 189 -7.70 -11.01 9.42
CA ILE A 189 -6.54 -10.13 9.54
C ILE A 189 -6.90 -8.81 8.89
N VAL A 190 -6.66 -7.70 9.60
CA VAL A 190 -6.79 -6.36 9.08
C VAL A 190 -5.39 -5.83 8.80
N ALA A 191 -5.10 -5.60 7.52
CA ALA A 191 -3.90 -4.94 7.08
C ALA A 191 -4.07 -3.42 7.14
N LEU A 192 -2.97 -2.69 7.09
CA LEU A 192 -2.93 -1.23 7.04
C LEU A 192 -2.11 -0.81 5.83
N SER A 193 -2.60 0.18 5.08
CA SER A 193 -1.87 0.79 3.97
C SER A 193 -1.78 2.29 4.17
N SER A 194 -0.74 2.92 3.62
CA SER A 194 -0.52 4.37 3.70
C SER A 194 -0.01 4.92 2.37
N GLY A 195 -0.31 6.19 2.09
CA GLY A 195 0.14 6.86 0.88
C GLY A 195 -0.49 8.23 0.65
N TRP A 196 -0.22 8.81 -0.51
CA TRP A 196 -0.73 10.09 -0.99
C TRP A 196 -1.58 9.96 -2.26
N GLY A 197 -2.13 8.75 -2.50
CA GLY A 197 -2.94 8.45 -3.67
C GLY A 197 -4.28 9.18 -3.72
N ASP A 198 -4.97 9.04 -4.85
CA ASP A 198 -6.24 9.72 -5.15
C ASP A 198 -7.30 9.42 -4.10
N VAL A 199 -7.93 10.46 -3.63
CA VAL A 199 -8.96 10.43 -2.59
C VAL A 199 -10.38 10.57 -3.14
N ASN A 200 -10.52 10.72 -4.45
CA ASN A 200 -11.82 10.93 -5.11
C ASN A 200 -11.97 10.08 -6.38
N PRO A 201 -12.05 8.75 -6.24
CA PRO A 201 -12.07 7.83 -7.38
C PRO A 201 -13.41 7.81 -8.16
N ALA A 202 -14.35 8.70 -7.87
CA ALA A 202 -15.65 8.69 -8.51
C ALA A 202 -15.52 8.88 -10.02
N PRO A 203 -16.27 8.09 -10.85
CA PRO A 203 -16.21 8.20 -12.29
C PRO A 203 -16.50 9.64 -12.77
N GLY A 204 -15.64 10.16 -13.63
CA GLY A 204 -15.76 11.52 -14.21
C GLY A 204 -15.27 12.65 -13.31
N HIS A 205 -14.73 12.37 -12.13
CA HIS A 205 -14.05 13.34 -11.31
C HIS A 205 -12.58 13.45 -11.72
N LEU A 206 -11.99 14.64 -11.54
CA LEU A 206 -10.55 14.81 -11.64
C LEU A 206 -9.90 14.17 -10.42
N ALA A 207 -8.77 13.51 -10.61
CA ALA A 207 -7.97 12.96 -9.52
C ALA A 207 -7.65 14.04 -8.49
N SER A 208 -7.75 13.70 -7.23
CA SER A 208 -7.50 14.60 -6.09
C SER A 208 -6.45 13.98 -5.16
N TYR A 209 -5.20 14.33 -5.38
CA TYR A 209 -4.09 13.85 -4.57
C TYR A 209 -3.96 14.70 -3.31
N PRO A 210 -4.00 14.11 -2.11
CA PRO A 210 -3.74 14.81 -0.87
C PRO A 210 -2.27 15.21 -0.79
N THR A 211 -1.99 16.33 -0.18
CA THR A 211 -0.61 16.74 0.10
C THR A 211 -0.05 16.07 1.35
N ASP A 212 -0.92 15.62 2.26
CA ASP A 212 -0.55 15.03 3.52
C ASP A 212 -0.88 13.52 3.53
N LEU A 213 0.00 12.74 4.16
CA LEU A 213 -0.07 11.29 4.25
C LEU A 213 -1.41 10.83 4.82
N ARG A 214 -1.92 9.74 4.27
CA ARG A 214 -3.15 9.09 4.68
C ARG A 214 -2.92 7.62 4.97
N SER A 215 -3.85 6.99 5.70
CA SER A 215 -3.83 5.56 5.94
C SER A 215 -5.23 4.97 5.92
N VAL A 216 -5.31 3.66 5.69
CA VAL A 216 -6.57 2.91 5.63
C VAL A 216 -6.38 1.50 6.16
N HIS A 217 -7.35 1.03 6.95
CA HIS A 217 -7.44 -0.35 7.41
C HIS A 217 -8.20 -1.20 6.41
N LEU A 218 -7.57 -2.27 5.94
CA LEU A 218 -8.05 -3.12 4.86
C LEU A 218 -8.14 -4.58 5.35
N PRO A 219 -9.34 -5.17 5.41
CA PRO A 219 -9.44 -6.59 5.70
C PRO A 219 -8.77 -7.39 4.58
N LEU A 220 -7.93 -8.37 4.93
CA LEU A 220 -7.39 -9.31 3.95
C LEU A 220 -8.51 -10.15 3.35
N VAL A 221 -8.41 -10.40 2.04
CA VAL A 221 -9.32 -11.20 1.26
C VAL A 221 -8.66 -12.54 0.94
N SER A 222 -9.41 -13.65 1.02
CA SER A 222 -8.86 -14.97 0.66
C SER A 222 -8.46 -15.03 -0.80
N ASP A 223 -7.41 -15.78 -1.12
CA ASP A 223 -6.94 -15.96 -2.49
C ASP A 223 -8.09 -16.45 -3.39
N SER A 224 -8.86 -17.46 -2.93
CA SER A 224 -9.99 -18.00 -3.68
C SER A 224 -11.10 -16.97 -3.96
N LEU A 225 -11.42 -16.09 -3.00
CA LEU A 225 -12.42 -15.04 -3.22
C LEU A 225 -11.88 -13.96 -4.16
N CYS A 226 -10.61 -13.62 -4.05
CA CYS A 226 -9.96 -12.67 -4.95
C CYS A 226 -9.94 -13.21 -6.39
N GLU A 227 -9.54 -14.47 -6.58
CA GLU A 227 -9.60 -15.15 -7.87
C GLU A 227 -11.00 -15.15 -8.46
N GLU A 228 -12.04 -15.43 -7.66
CA GLU A 228 -13.45 -15.38 -8.10
C GLU A 228 -13.84 -13.97 -8.56
N GLN A 229 -13.48 -12.94 -7.80
CA GLN A 229 -13.77 -11.55 -8.15
C GLN A 229 -13.15 -11.17 -9.50
N TYR A 230 -11.86 -11.46 -9.68
CA TYR A 230 -11.11 -11.05 -10.86
C TYR A 230 -11.33 -11.94 -12.08
N ALA A 231 -11.78 -13.18 -11.91
CA ALA A 231 -12.20 -14.04 -13.01
C ALA A 231 -13.37 -13.43 -13.83
N THR A 232 -14.20 -12.60 -13.20
CA THR A 232 -15.34 -11.92 -13.86
C THR A 232 -14.90 -10.91 -14.92
N ILE A 233 -13.65 -10.46 -14.89
CA ILE A 233 -13.05 -9.51 -15.85
C ILE A 233 -11.83 -10.11 -16.56
N GLU A 234 -11.69 -11.43 -16.54
CA GLU A 234 -10.61 -12.18 -17.19
C GLU A 234 -9.19 -11.82 -16.69
N GLN A 235 -9.09 -11.25 -15.49
CA GLN A 235 -7.82 -10.96 -14.83
C GLN A 235 -7.41 -12.14 -13.94
N THR A 236 -6.18 -12.62 -14.11
CA THR A 236 -5.64 -13.74 -13.32
C THR A 236 -4.98 -13.22 -12.05
N ILE A 237 -5.39 -13.76 -10.90
CA ILE A 237 -4.68 -13.59 -9.62
C ILE A 237 -3.69 -14.75 -9.48
N THR A 238 -2.42 -14.42 -9.24
CA THR A 238 -1.33 -15.41 -9.14
C THR A 238 -0.91 -15.62 -7.68
N PRO A 239 -0.16 -16.69 -7.35
CA PRO A 239 0.37 -16.88 -5.99
C PRO A 239 1.31 -15.77 -5.49
N ARG A 240 1.77 -14.88 -6.37
CA ARG A 240 2.61 -13.72 -6.04
C ARG A 240 1.79 -12.49 -5.71
N MET A 241 0.48 -12.61 -5.65
CA MET A 241 -0.46 -11.55 -5.31
C MET A 241 -1.18 -11.86 -4.00
N ILE A 242 -1.55 -10.83 -3.28
CA ILE A 242 -2.39 -10.86 -2.08
C ILE A 242 -3.44 -9.76 -2.20
N CYS A 243 -4.64 -10.00 -1.68
CA CYS A 243 -5.75 -9.09 -1.85
C CYS A 243 -6.22 -8.52 -0.50
N ALA A 244 -6.57 -7.24 -0.49
CA ALA A 244 -7.10 -6.57 0.70
C ALA A 244 -8.13 -5.49 0.33
N GLY A 245 -8.98 -5.14 1.27
CA GLY A 245 -10.01 -4.11 1.08
C GLY A 245 -11.17 -4.55 0.20
N GLY A 246 -11.76 -3.59 -0.49
CA GLY A 246 -12.90 -3.85 -1.39
C GLY A 246 -14.19 -4.24 -0.67
N GLY A 247 -15.06 -4.90 -1.39
CA GLY A 247 -16.34 -5.38 -0.85
C GLY A 247 -17.31 -4.24 -0.50
N ARG A 248 -17.96 -4.36 0.68
CA ARG A 248 -18.97 -3.38 1.15
C ARG A 248 -18.38 -2.22 1.94
N SER A 249 -17.11 -2.26 2.27
CA SER A 249 -16.46 -1.25 3.12
C SER A 249 -16.15 0.04 2.37
N HIS A 250 -16.04 -0.02 1.04
CA HIS A 250 -15.57 1.10 0.21
C HIS A 250 -14.23 1.67 0.69
N LEU A 251 -13.38 0.81 1.27
CA LEU A 251 -12.03 1.13 1.71
C LEU A 251 -11.04 0.54 0.72
N ASP A 252 -10.11 1.36 0.22
CA ASP A 252 -9.14 0.90 -0.77
C ASP A 252 -7.94 1.85 -0.89
N THR A 253 -6.84 1.33 -1.43
CA THR A 253 -5.77 2.14 -2.03
C THR A 253 -6.20 2.59 -3.43
N CYS A 254 -5.57 3.65 -3.96
CA CYS A 254 -5.97 4.22 -5.23
C CYS A 254 -4.75 4.67 -6.05
N TYR A 255 -5.01 5.31 -7.20
CA TYR A 255 -3.97 5.85 -8.09
C TYR A 255 -2.98 6.73 -7.33
N GLY A 256 -1.69 6.46 -7.46
CA GLY A 256 -0.62 7.12 -6.72
C GLY A 256 -0.17 6.40 -5.44
N ASP A 257 -0.98 5.48 -4.88
CA ASP A 257 -0.52 4.61 -3.78
C ASP A 257 0.37 3.45 -4.27
N SER A 258 0.43 3.21 -5.58
CA SER A 258 1.26 2.19 -6.25
C SER A 258 2.65 2.08 -5.65
N GLY A 259 3.12 0.85 -5.40
CA GLY A 259 4.41 0.58 -4.76
C GLY A 259 4.49 0.91 -3.27
N GLY A 260 3.45 1.52 -2.69
CA GLY A 260 3.32 1.78 -1.26
C GLY A 260 3.04 0.51 -0.46
N PRO A 261 3.14 0.58 0.89
CA PRO A 261 3.08 -0.58 1.76
C PRO A 261 1.66 -1.09 2.01
N LEU A 262 1.52 -2.42 2.05
CA LEU A 262 0.48 -3.12 2.79
C LEU A 262 1.16 -3.81 3.96
N VAL A 263 0.86 -3.39 5.19
CA VAL A 263 1.48 -3.93 6.41
C VAL A 263 0.48 -4.70 7.25
N VAL A 264 0.98 -5.66 7.99
CA VAL A 264 0.21 -6.41 9.00
C VAL A 264 0.99 -6.42 10.31
N ASP A 265 0.29 -6.64 11.43
CA ASP A 265 0.95 -6.86 12.72
C ASP A 265 1.82 -8.12 12.62
N GLY A 266 3.10 -7.98 12.97
CA GLY A 266 3.98 -9.12 13.23
C GLY A 266 3.64 -9.75 14.57
N ASP A 267 3.57 -11.08 14.64
CA ASP A 267 3.27 -11.83 15.89
C ASP A 267 4.41 -11.80 16.93
N SER A 268 5.29 -10.80 16.92
CA SER A 268 6.41 -10.72 17.85
C SER A 268 6.02 -10.10 19.19
N PRO A 269 6.06 -10.84 20.29
CA PRO A 269 5.80 -10.30 21.63
C PRO A 269 6.90 -9.33 22.13
N ALA A 270 7.92 -9.07 21.31
CA ALA A 270 9.11 -8.32 21.72
C ALA A 270 8.97 -6.79 21.55
N HIS A 271 8.05 -6.30 20.72
CA HIS A 271 7.95 -4.87 20.35
C HIS A 271 6.50 -4.37 20.26
N PRO A 272 5.75 -4.20 21.36
CA PRO A 272 4.53 -3.43 21.31
C PRO A 272 4.86 -1.91 21.28
N PRO A 273 4.13 -1.04 20.54
CA PRO A 273 2.82 -1.27 19.89
C PRO A 273 2.83 -1.32 18.35
N PHE A 274 4.00 -1.37 17.65
CA PHE A 274 4.09 -1.32 16.19
C PHE A 274 5.08 -2.36 15.66
N ASP A 275 4.67 -3.63 15.65
CA ASP A 275 5.44 -4.73 15.06
C ASP A 275 4.99 -4.99 13.62
N TYR A 276 4.90 -3.93 12.80
CA TYR A 276 4.52 -4.09 11.42
C TYR A 276 5.56 -4.86 10.61
N VAL A 277 5.06 -5.73 9.73
CA VAL A 277 5.86 -6.36 8.68
C VAL A 277 5.23 -6.06 7.32
N LEU A 278 6.07 -5.91 6.30
CA LEU A 278 5.63 -5.68 4.94
C LEU A 278 5.04 -6.97 4.36
N ALA A 279 3.73 -7.01 4.19
CA ALA A 279 3.00 -8.13 3.60
C ALA A 279 2.83 -7.99 2.09
N GLY A 280 2.70 -6.76 1.59
CA GLY A 280 2.52 -6.49 0.16
C GLY A 280 2.91 -5.09 -0.25
N LEU A 281 2.96 -4.88 -1.58
CA LEU A 281 3.09 -3.57 -2.23
C LEU A 281 1.87 -3.32 -3.09
N VAL A 282 1.34 -2.11 -3.07
CA VAL A 282 0.19 -1.72 -3.89
C VAL A 282 0.50 -1.95 -5.36
N ASP A 283 -0.29 -2.76 -6.04
CA ASP A 283 -0.12 -3.15 -7.44
C ASP A 283 -1.26 -2.59 -8.29
N PHE A 284 -2.43 -3.24 -8.32
CA PHE A 284 -3.56 -2.80 -9.12
C PHE A 284 -4.92 -3.03 -8.44
N GLY A 285 -5.98 -2.53 -9.08
CA GLY A 285 -7.37 -2.77 -8.73
C GLY A 285 -8.29 -2.62 -9.95
N ASN A 286 -9.52 -3.12 -9.85
CA ASN A 286 -10.56 -2.80 -10.83
C ASN A 286 -11.20 -1.44 -10.47
N GLY A 287 -10.48 -0.34 -10.71
CA GLY A 287 -10.79 0.97 -10.16
C GLY A 287 -10.42 1.04 -8.66
N CYS A 288 -10.93 2.05 -7.93
CA CYS A 288 -10.65 2.19 -6.50
C CYS A 288 -11.95 2.06 -5.72
N ALA A 289 -11.95 1.26 -4.64
CA ALA A 289 -13.10 1.00 -3.79
C ALA A 289 -14.36 0.51 -4.53
N GLN A 290 -14.19 -0.11 -5.69
CA GLN A 290 -15.29 -0.63 -6.46
C GLN A 290 -15.89 -1.85 -5.78
N SER A 291 -17.21 -1.85 -5.60
CA SER A 291 -17.91 -2.98 -4.98
C SER A 291 -17.67 -4.28 -5.76
N GLY A 292 -17.29 -5.32 -5.03
CA GLY A 292 -17.05 -6.65 -5.59
C GLY A 292 -15.61 -6.93 -5.99
N TYR A 293 -14.70 -5.96 -5.86
CA TYR A 293 -13.28 -6.14 -6.14
C TYR A 293 -12.45 -5.65 -4.96
N ALA A 294 -11.46 -6.44 -4.56
CA ALA A 294 -10.44 -6.06 -3.60
C ALA A 294 -9.26 -5.40 -4.32
N GLY A 295 -8.50 -4.56 -3.63
CA GLY A 295 -7.19 -4.14 -4.13
C GLY A 295 -6.23 -5.32 -4.18
N VAL A 296 -5.34 -5.36 -5.17
CA VAL A 296 -4.34 -6.39 -5.39
C VAL A 296 -2.96 -5.82 -5.07
N TYR A 297 -2.14 -6.61 -4.40
CA TYR A 297 -0.82 -6.24 -3.91
C TYR A 297 0.17 -7.34 -4.26
N THR A 298 1.41 -6.97 -4.59
CA THR A 298 2.50 -7.95 -4.71
C THR A 298 2.76 -8.61 -3.37
N ARG A 299 2.68 -9.94 -3.26
CA ARG A 299 2.86 -10.72 -2.02
C ARG A 299 4.33 -10.86 -1.67
N ILE A 300 4.78 -10.20 -0.62
CA ILE A 300 6.19 -10.25 -0.18
C ILE A 300 6.61 -11.65 0.28
N ALA A 301 5.76 -12.35 1.03
CA ALA A 301 6.06 -13.70 1.54
C ALA A 301 6.19 -14.79 0.46
N ASN A 302 6.00 -14.46 -0.82
CA ASN A 302 6.24 -15.39 -1.90
C ASN A 302 7.74 -15.64 -2.10
N ALA A 303 8.15 -16.92 -2.19
CA ALA A 303 9.57 -17.30 -2.26
C ALA A 303 10.33 -16.71 -3.46
N GLN A 304 9.66 -16.50 -4.59
CA GLN A 304 10.29 -15.93 -5.79
C GLN A 304 10.51 -14.42 -5.61
N ILE A 305 9.53 -13.70 -5.04
CA ILE A 305 9.63 -12.29 -4.67
C ILE A 305 10.75 -12.08 -3.64
N MET A 306 10.80 -12.90 -2.58
CA MET A 306 11.86 -12.86 -1.58
C MET A 306 13.25 -13.16 -2.17
N SER A 307 13.33 -14.08 -3.14
CA SER A 307 14.58 -14.40 -3.84
C SER A 307 15.10 -13.20 -4.63
N PHE A 308 14.21 -12.50 -5.35
CA PHE A 308 14.57 -11.26 -6.05
C PHE A 308 15.13 -10.21 -5.09
N LEU A 309 14.41 -9.90 -4.01
CA LEU A 309 14.82 -8.91 -3.01
C LEU A 309 16.17 -9.27 -2.37
N SER A 310 16.33 -10.53 -1.92
CA SER A 310 17.58 -10.99 -1.30
C SER A 310 18.78 -10.91 -2.23
N SER A 311 18.56 -11.19 -3.53
CA SER A 311 19.62 -11.08 -4.54
C SER A 311 20.00 -9.62 -4.79
N GLY A 312 19.03 -8.71 -4.79
CA GLY A 312 19.25 -7.30 -5.07
C GLY A 312 19.99 -6.56 -3.96
N VAL A 313 19.69 -6.86 -2.68
CA VAL A 313 20.38 -6.21 -1.54
C VAL A 313 21.72 -6.88 -1.18
N GLY A 314 22.07 -8.01 -1.81
CA GLY A 314 23.36 -8.69 -1.61
C GLY A 314 23.51 -9.40 -0.27
N HIS A 315 22.45 -9.52 0.52
CA HIS A 315 22.41 -10.29 1.77
C HIS A 315 21.01 -10.90 1.97
N THR A 316 20.94 -11.95 2.80
CA THR A 316 19.66 -12.55 3.13
C THR A 316 18.84 -11.55 3.95
N ILE A 317 17.71 -11.12 3.41
CA ILE A 317 16.73 -10.34 4.17
C ILE A 317 16.00 -11.35 5.06
N GLY A 318 16.49 -11.50 6.29
CA GLY A 318 15.87 -12.39 7.29
C GLY A 318 14.92 -11.61 8.20
N PRO A 319 14.08 -12.30 9.00
CA PRO A 319 13.27 -11.63 10.00
C PRO A 319 14.19 -10.87 10.95
N VAL A 320 13.95 -9.56 11.10
CA VAL A 320 14.60 -8.75 12.14
C VAL A 320 14.09 -9.29 13.48
N GLY A 321 14.84 -10.18 14.14
CA GLY A 321 14.34 -10.74 15.39
C GLY A 321 15.16 -11.84 16.04
N THR A 322 16.30 -12.24 15.49
CA THR A 322 17.27 -13.04 16.25
C THR A 322 18.52 -12.22 16.56
N LEU A 323 18.39 -11.18 17.39
CA LEU A 323 19.51 -10.76 18.19
C LEU A 323 20.00 -12.01 18.92
N ALA A 324 21.14 -12.54 18.43
CA ALA A 324 21.84 -13.65 19.05
C ALA A 324 21.90 -13.35 20.56
N LYS A 325 21.12 -14.11 21.34
CA LYS A 325 21.27 -14.11 22.79
C LYS A 325 22.72 -14.50 23.05
N HIS A 326 23.57 -13.52 23.24
CA HIS A 326 24.90 -13.74 23.81
C HIS A 326 24.68 -14.42 25.17
N ARG A 327 24.64 -15.73 25.16
CA ARG A 327 24.74 -16.58 26.34
C ARG A 327 26.10 -16.25 26.95
N LYS A 328 26.12 -15.26 27.86
CA LYS A 328 27.24 -15.14 28.80
C LYS A 328 27.27 -16.42 29.59
N HIS A 329 28.17 -17.34 29.16
CA HIS A 329 28.58 -18.46 29.99
C HIS A 329 29.24 -17.88 31.24
N LYS A 330 28.46 -17.69 32.31
CA LYS A 330 29.00 -17.53 33.66
C LYS A 330 29.73 -18.84 34.01
N LYS A 331 31.05 -18.88 33.82
CA LYS A 331 31.90 -19.89 34.41
C LYS A 331 31.67 -19.85 35.93
N ARG A 332 30.89 -20.82 36.43
CA ARG A 332 30.81 -21.11 37.86
C ARG A 332 32.23 -21.50 38.32
N LYS A 333 32.92 -20.63 39.06
CA LYS A 333 34.09 -20.97 39.81
C LYS A 333 33.68 -21.99 40.89
N ARG A 334 34.14 -23.24 40.74
CA ARG A 334 34.09 -24.25 41.79
C ARG A 334 35.05 -23.82 42.86
N HIS A 335 34.57 -23.57 44.07
CA HIS A 335 35.41 -23.47 45.27
C HIS A 335 35.85 -24.88 45.63
N PRO A 336 37.15 -25.07 45.98
CA PRO A 336 37.61 -26.36 46.52
C PRO A 336 37.17 -26.50 47.97
N HIS A 337 36.53 -27.62 48.27
CA HIS A 337 36.27 -28.04 49.66
C HIS A 337 37.62 -28.22 50.38
N ARG A 338 37.80 -27.49 51.47
CA ARG A 338 38.79 -27.78 52.49
C ARG A 338 38.20 -28.81 53.43
N THR A 339 38.88 -29.97 53.54
CA THR A 339 38.73 -30.96 54.59
C THR A 339 39.46 -30.49 55.84
N HIS A 340 38.79 -30.52 56.98
CA HIS A 340 39.31 -30.75 58.32
C HIS A 340 38.41 -31.75 58.98
#